data_48d26b9fdbbe74ffa925d05c36a9df95
#
_entry.id   48d26b9fdbbe74ffa925d05c36a9df95
#
_cell.length_a   1.000
_cell.length_b   1.000
_cell.length_c   1.000
_cell.angle_alpha   90.00
_cell.angle_beta   90.00
_cell.angle_gamma   90.00
#
_symmetry.space_group_name_H-M   'P 1'
#
loop_
_entity.id
_entity.type
_entity.pdbx_description
1 polymer ?
#
loop_
_entity_poly.entity_id
_entity_poly.type
_entity_poly.pdbx_seq_one_letter_code
_entity_poly.pdbx_strand_id
1 'polypeptide(L)'
;IGCSSKTPAYFLSQSFGFNAVHGRMSAVATGANLANHTLLPIGVSGDGDTSAIGLGNFCHMMRRNVNITYIIENNGVYGLTKGQFSATADVGSVMKGGKVNDIPAIDLAELAITLGATYVARSFSGDRKQLTPLVQGALAHKGSAILDVISPCVTFNNHEGSTKSLKYVKGHLDPIHDLDFVPPFENIEADYDEGTDHEVAMHDGSRIILHKLSKHYDPTSKANAIQAIHGAIAEGKFLTGLIYYNPNRK
;
A
#
# COMPACT_ATOMS: atom_id res chain seq x y z
N ILE A 1 -0.81 14.87 -4.14
CA ILE A 1 0.65 14.91 -3.92
C ILE A 1 0.94 14.14 -2.65
N GLY A 2 1.75 13.12 -2.72
CA GLY A 2 2.25 12.30 -1.61
C GLY A 2 3.60 11.72 -1.99
N CYS A 3 4.10 10.72 -1.24
CA CYS A 3 5.33 10.02 -1.62
C CYS A 3 5.16 9.41 -3.02
N SER A 4 6.16 9.62 -3.89
CA SER A 4 6.24 9.11 -5.27
C SER A 4 5.03 9.36 -6.19
N SER A 5 3.94 9.92 -5.70
CA SER A 5 2.70 10.14 -6.47
C SER A 5 2.84 11.01 -7.72
N LYS A 6 3.96 11.73 -7.87
CA LYS A 6 4.30 12.48 -9.10
C LYS A 6 4.87 11.60 -10.21
N THR A 7 5.31 10.40 -9.89
CA THR A 7 5.98 9.48 -10.83
C THR A 7 5.19 9.25 -12.12
N PRO A 8 3.85 9.08 -12.11
CA PRO A 8 3.08 8.90 -13.32
C PRO A 8 3.27 10.02 -14.36
N ALA A 9 3.53 11.25 -13.93
CA ALA A 9 3.75 12.38 -14.84
C ALA A 9 5.01 12.23 -15.70
N TYR A 10 5.96 11.36 -15.32
CA TYR A 10 7.18 11.16 -16.07
C TYR A 10 7.06 10.14 -17.22
N PHE A 11 6.06 9.27 -17.18
CA PHE A 11 5.89 8.22 -18.19
C PHE A 11 4.52 8.21 -18.88
N LEU A 12 3.51 8.91 -18.34
CA LEU A 12 2.20 9.04 -18.97
C LEU A 12 2.12 10.32 -19.80
N SER A 13 2.86 10.38 -20.91
CA SER A 13 3.02 11.60 -21.72
C SER A 13 1.76 12.00 -22.51
N GLN A 14 0.83 11.08 -22.72
CA GLN A 14 -0.40 11.33 -23.50
C GLN A 14 -1.68 11.30 -22.65
N SER A 15 -1.54 11.46 -21.34
CA SER A 15 -2.66 11.53 -20.41
C SER A 15 -2.86 12.95 -19.90
N PHE A 16 -4.09 13.27 -19.49
CA PHE A 16 -4.36 14.48 -18.73
C PHE A 16 -3.83 14.31 -17.30
N GLY A 17 -2.80 15.07 -16.96
CA GLY A 17 -2.21 15.06 -15.62
C GLY A 17 -2.80 16.14 -14.74
N PHE A 18 -3.15 15.80 -13.49
CA PHE A 18 -3.60 16.74 -12.48
C PHE A 18 -2.94 16.47 -11.13
N ASN A 19 -2.24 17.47 -10.58
CA ASN A 19 -1.67 17.41 -9.24
C ASN A 19 -2.62 18.05 -8.23
N ALA A 20 -3.32 17.23 -7.46
CA ALA A 20 -4.15 17.71 -6.35
C ALA A 20 -3.29 18.07 -5.13
N VAL A 21 -3.80 18.92 -4.24
CA VAL A 21 -3.20 19.12 -2.92
C VAL A 21 -3.41 17.86 -2.07
N HIS A 22 -2.64 17.72 -1.00
CA HIS A 22 -2.69 16.56 -0.12
C HIS A 22 -4.11 16.24 0.33
N GLY A 23 -4.48 14.96 0.28
CA GLY A 23 -5.77 14.41 0.69
C GLY A 23 -6.94 14.75 -0.23
N ARG A 24 -6.72 15.34 -1.41
CA ARG A 24 -7.81 15.77 -2.31
C ARG A 24 -7.90 14.96 -3.60
N MET A 25 -7.01 13.98 -3.81
CA MET A 25 -7.02 13.19 -5.04
C MET A 25 -8.39 12.49 -5.25
N SER A 26 -8.95 11.88 -4.22
CA SER A 26 -10.26 11.22 -4.28
C SER A 26 -11.39 12.17 -4.72
N ALA A 27 -11.39 13.41 -4.22
CA ALA A 27 -12.40 14.42 -4.57
C ALA A 27 -12.23 14.90 -6.01
N VAL A 28 -10.98 15.18 -6.42
CA VAL A 28 -10.67 15.63 -7.79
C VAL A 28 -11.01 14.54 -8.81
N ALA A 29 -10.60 13.29 -8.54
CA ALA A 29 -10.90 12.16 -9.42
C ALA A 29 -12.42 11.88 -9.51
N THR A 30 -13.16 12.03 -8.41
CA THR A 30 -14.63 11.94 -8.41
C THR A 30 -15.22 13.02 -9.31
N GLY A 31 -14.77 14.27 -9.18
CA GLY A 31 -15.22 15.37 -10.03
C GLY A 31 -14.91 15.15 -11.51
N ALA A 32 -13.72 14.70 -11.84
CA ALA A 32 -13.32 14.38 -13.21
C ALA A 32 -14.19 13.26 -13.83
N ASN A 33 -14.43 12.19 -13.06
CA ASN A 33 -15.30 11.09 -13.50
C ASN A 33 -16.75 11.53 -13.72
N LEU A 34 -17.28 12.39 -12.84
CA LEU A 34 -18.63 12.95 -13.01
C LEU A 34 -18.74 13.91 -14.20
N ALA A 35 -17.68 14.68 -14.46
CA ALA A 35 -17.64 15.59 -15.60
C ALA A 35 -17.55 14.85 -16.95
N ASN A 36 -16.85 13.71 -16.97
CA ASN A 36 -16.72 12.88 -18.16
C ASN A 36 -16.55 11.40 -17.80
N HIS A 37 -17.62 10.63 -17.95
CA HIS A 37 -17.64 9.18 -17.66
C HIS A 37 -16.86 8.32 -18.66
N THR A 38 -16.37 8.90 -19.77
CA THR A 38 -15.53 8.18 -20.73
C THR A 38 -14.06 8.13 -20.31
N LEU A 39 -13.66 8.95 -19.33
CA LEU A 39 -12.33 8.94 -18.78
C LEU A 39 -12.08 7.68 -17.93
N LEU A 40 -10.87 7.18 -17.98
CA LEU A 40 -10.35 6.18 -17.04
C LEU A 40 -9.48 6.91 -16.02
N PRO A 41 -10.01 7.29 -14.85
CA PRO A 41 -9.21 7.96 -13.83
C PRO A 41 -8.23 6.98 -13.18
N ILE A 42 -6.95 7.38 -13.14
CA ILE A 42 -5.90 6.70 -12.37
C ILE A 42 -5.43 7.70 -11.32
N GLY A 43 -5.58 7.35 -10.07
CA GLY A 43 -5.10 8.15 -8.95
C GLY A 43 -3.94 7.47 -8.25
N VAL A 44 -2.86 8.21 -8.01
CA VAL A 44 -1.71 7.73 -7.22
C VAL A 44 -1.54 8.66 -6.02
N SER A 45 -1.44 8.08 -4.82
CA SER A 45 -1.37 8.81 -3.56
C SER A 45 -0.51 8.06 -2.56
N GLY A 46 0.08 8.77 -1.61
CA GLY A 46 0.73 8.14 -0.45
C GLY A 46 -0.29 7.65 0.59
N ASP A 47 0.16 6.78 1.46
CA ASP A 47 -0.63 6.24 2.55
C ASP A 47 -1.08 7.33 3.55
N GLY A 48 -0.20 8.20 4.01
CA GLY A 48 -0.55 9.30 4.89
C GLY A 48 -1.46 10.34 4.24
N ASP A 49 -1.28 10.57 2.94
CA ASP A 49 -2.16 11.41 2.13
C ASP A 49 -3.59 10.84 2.10
N THR A 50 -3.72 9.53 1.95
CA THR A 50 -4.99 8.80 1.88
C THR A 50 -5.61 8.57 3.26
N SER A 51 -4.85 7.97 4.18
CA SER A 51 -5.37 7.43 5.46
C SER A 51 -5.52 8.46 6.57
N ALA A 52 -4.86 9.63 6.44
CA ALA A 52 -4.98 10.71 7.43
C ALA A 52 -5.61 11.95 6.83
N ILE A 53 -4.90 12.67 5.93
CA ILE A 53 -5.36 13.97 5.42
C ILE A 53 -6.64 13.83 4.58
N GLY A 54 -6.69 12.78 3.74
CA GLY A 54 -7.75 12.54 2.77
C GLY A 54 -8.81 11.53 3.18
N LEU A 55 -8.77 11.01 4.41
CA LEU A 55 -9.59 9.87 4.84
C LEU A 55 -11.08 10.04 4.53
N GLY A 56 -11.66 11.19 4.85
CA GLY A 56 -13.07 11.47 4.57
C GLY A 56 -13.39 11.45 3.07
N ASN A 57 -12.50 11.98 2.22
CA ASN A 57 -12.68 11.95 0.76
C ASN A 57 -12.56 10.53 0.22
N PHE A 58 -11.60 9.76 0.72
CA PHE A 58 -11.43 8.35 0.40
C PHE A 58 -12.67 7.53 0.77
N CYS A 59 -13.16 7.66 2.00
CA CYS A 59 -14.36 6.96 2.47
C CYS A 59 -15.58 7.24 1.58
N HIS A 60 -15.81 8.50 1.22
CA HIS A 60 -16.95 8.86 0.39
C HIS A 60 -16.81 8.40 -1.06
N MET A 61 -15.60 8.37 -1.61
CA MET A 61 -15.34 7.84 -2.94
C MET A 61 -15.63 6.33 -2.99
N MET A 62 -15.14 5.55 -2.00
CA MET A 62 -15.42 4.11 -1.90
C MET A 62 -16.91 3.83 -1.77
N ARG A 63 -17.59 4.53 -0.87
CA ARG A 63 -19.03 4.37 -0.64
C ARG A 63 -19.86 4.62 -1.90
N ARG A 64 -19.44 5.54 -2.75
CA ARG A 64 -20.09 5.86 -4.04
C ARG A 64 -19.71 4.89 -5.16
N ASN A 65 -18.73 4.03 -4.94
CA ASN A 65 -18.17 3.14 -5.95
C ASN A 65 -17.76 3.88 -7.24
N VAL A 66 -17.06 5.00 -7.07
CA VAL A 66 -16.59 5.82 -8.22
C VAL A 66 -15.68 4.98 -9.10
N ASN A 67 -15.88 5.03 -10.41
CA ASN A 67 -15.02 4.29 -11.35
C ASN A 67 -13.61 4.90 -11.40
N ILE A 68 -12.68 4.30 -10.69
CA ILE A 68 -11.29 4.76 -10.54
C ILE A 68 -10.35 3.60 -10.22
N THR A 69 -9.15 3.65 -10.77
CA THR A 69 -8.01 2.87 -10.27
C THR A 69 -7.21 3.73 -9.30
N TYR A 70 -7.23 3.38 -8.02
CA TYR A 70 -6.59 4.12 -6.93
C TYR A 70 -5.39 3.33 -6.40
N ILE A 71 -4.20 3.83 -6.63
CA ILE A 71 -2.94 3.22 -6.20
C ILE A 71 -2.43 3.99 -4.98
N ILE A 72 -2.17 3.27 -3.89
CA ILE A 72 -1.63 3.81 -2.65
C ILE A 72 -0.20 3.32 -2.50
N GLU A 73 0.76 4.23 -2.46
CA GLU A 73 2.15 3.94 -2.15
C GLU A 73 2.33 3.98 -0.63
N ASN A 74 2.28 2.79 -0.01
CA ASN A 74 2.22 2.61 1.44
C ASN A 74 3.60 2.35 2.02
N ASN A 75 4.14 3.33 2.77
CA ASN A 75 5.43 3.24 3.45
C ASN A 75 5.37 3.58 4.95
N GLY A 76 4.20 3.83 5.51
CA GLY A 76 3.99 4.11 6.92
C GLY A 76 4.45 5.51 7.39
N VAL A 77 4.96 6.38 6.48
CA VAL A 77 5.53 7.68 6.87
C VAL A 77 5.20 8.80 5.87
N TYR A 78 5.29 10.04 6.34
CA TYR A 78 5.36 11.22 5.48
C TYR A 78 6.82 11.49 5.11
N GLY A 79 7.25 11.01 3.94
CA GLY A 79 8.65 11.11 3.50
C GLY A 79 9.12 12.56 3.28
N LEU A 80 8.32 13.40 2.61
CA LEU A 80 8.69 14.78 2.26
C LEU A 80 8.97 15.65 3.49
N THR A 81 8.24 15.45 4.58
CA THR A 81 8.33 16.22 5.82
C THR A 81 9.28 15.62 6.86
N LYS A 82 10.13 14.68 6.43
CA LYS A 82 11.22 14.03 7.20
C LYS A 82 10.78 12.92 8.16
N GLY A 83 9.74 12.15 7.80
CA GLY A 83 9.47 10.85 8.42
C GLY A 83 8.53 10.86 9.61
N GLN A 84 7.54 11.75 9.65
CA GLN A 84 6.43 11.63 10.59
C GLN A 84 5.63 10.36 10.29
N PHE A 85 5.04 9.76 11.33
CA PHE A 85 4.13 8.62 11.15
C PHE A 85 2.93 9.01 10.30
N SER A 86 2.58 8.14 9.36
CA SER A 86 1.27 8.16 8.75
C SER A 86 0.28 7.38 9.60
N ALA A 87 -1.00 7.39 9.23
CA ALA A 87 -2.00 6.60 9.95
C ALA A 87 -1.93 5.09 9.64
N THR A 88 -1.02 4.66 8.75
CA THR A 88 -0.73 3.24 8.47
C THR A 88 0.54 2.75 9.17
N ALA A 89 1.19 3.61 9.98
CA ALA A 89 2.39 3.23 10.71
C ALA A 89 2.08 2.21 11.81
N ASP A 90 2.88 1.17 11.91
CA ASP A 90 2.73 0.14 12.94
C ASP A 90 2.94 0.72 14.35
N VAL A 91 2.22 0.16 15.33
CA VAL A 91 2.48 0.42 16.75
C VAL A 91 3.91 0.00 17.08
N GLY A 92 4.62 0.84 17.85
CA GLY A 92 6.01 0.59 18.19
C GLY A 92 7.02 1.14 17.17
N SER A 93 6.60 1.61 16.00
CA SER A 93 7.48 2.34 15.07
C SER A 93 8.06 3.58 15.74
N VAL A 94 9.33 3.92 15.42
CA VAL A 94 10.03 5.03 16.05
C VAL A 94 10.45 6.07 15.01
N MET A 95 10.13 7.34 15.22
CA MET A 95 10.60 8.45 14.39
C MET A 95 12.08 8.74 14.64
N LYS A 96 12.74 9.39 13.67
CA LYS A 96 14.12 9.86 13.80
C LYS A 96 14.38 10.70 15.05
N GLY A 97 13.38 11.36 15.61
CA GLY A 97 13.44 12.11 16.87
C GLY A 97 13.16 11.30 18.12
N GLY A 98 13.06 9.97 18.05
CA GLY A 98 12.86 9.08 19.19
C GLY A 98 11.39 8.91 19.64
N LYS A 99 10.42 9.59 19.00
CA LYS A 99 9.01 9.41 19.34
C LYS A 99 8.52 8.05 18.85
N VAL A 100 7.87 7.29 19.72
CA VAL A 100 7.26 5.98 19.41
C VAL A 100 5.80 6.17 19.01
N ASN A 101 5.34 5.40 18.00
CA ASN A 101 3.93 5.34 17.63
C ASN A 101 3.18 4.41 18.60
N ASP A 102 2.19 4.93 19.29
CA ASP A 102 1.30 4.21 20.20
C ASP A 102 -0.13 4.08 19.65
N ILE A 103 -0.38 4.60 18.44
CA ILE A 103 -1.70 4.60 17.80
C ILE A 103 -1.79 3.42 16.82
N PRO A 104 -2.87 2.62 16.88
CA PRO A 104 -3.10 1.53 15.95
C PRO A 104 -3.15 1.99 14.49
N ALA A 105 -2.56 1.21 13.60
CA ALA A 105 -2.56 1.48 12.17
C ALA A 105 -3.96 1.31 11.55
N ILE A 106 -4.28 2.13 10.55
CA ILE A 106 -5.45 1.92 9.68
C ILE A 106 -5.03 0.97 8.55
N ASP A 107 -5.69 -0.18 8.43
CA ASP A 107 -5.59 -1.03 7.25
C ASP A 107 -6.49 -0.49 6.14
N LEU A 108 -5.88 0.04 5.07
CA LEU A 108 -6.60 0.68 3.98
C LEU A 108 -7.35 -0.33 3.09
N ALA A 109 -6.88 -1.56 2.99
CA ALA A 109 -7.58 -2.62 2.25
C ALA A 109 -8.86 -3.03 2.98
N GLU A 110 -8.78 -3.28 4.30
CA GLU A 110 -9.96 -3.58 5.13
C GLU A 110 -10.98 -2.45 5.10
N LEU A 111 -10.50 -1.21 5.27
CA LEU A 111 -11.37 -0.03 5.23
C LEU A 111 -12.07 0.09 3.88
N ALA A 112 -11.35 -0.09 2.76
CA ALA A 112 -11.94 -0.04 1.43
C ALA A 112 -13.02 -1.11 1.23
N ILE A 113 -12.77 -2.36 1.66
CA ILE A 113 -13.74 -3.46 1.62
C ILE A 113 -14.98 -3.11 2.46
N THR A 114 -14.77 -2.59 3.66
CA THR A 114 -15.86 -2.23 4.57
C THR A 114 -16.75 -1.15 3.98
N LEU A 115 -16.17 -0.14 3.35
CA LEU A 115 -16.87 0.97 2.71
C LEU A 115 -17.49 0.62 1.35
N GLY A 116 -17.16 -0.54 0.80
CA GLY A 116 -17.78 -1.09 -0.40
C GLY A 116 -17.02 -0.86 -1.69
N ALA A 117 -15.70 -0.71 -1.66
CA ALA A 117 -14.87 -0.89 -2.84
C ALA A 117 -15.14 -2.25 -3.47
N THR A 118 -15.04 -2.33 -4.79
CA THR A 118 -15.42 -3.54 -5.54
C THR A 118 -14.24 -4.31 -6.13
N TYR A 119 -13.06 -3.74 -6.04
CA TYR A 119 -11.78 -4.41 -6.33
C TYR A 119 -10.76 -3.93 -5.29
N VAL A 120 -10.22 -4.83 -4.49
CA VAL A 120 -9.20 -4.51 -3.49
C VAL A 120 -8.07 -5.51 -3.58
N ALA A 121 -6.87 -5.01 -3.82
CA ALA A 121 -5.66 -5.81 -3.88
C ALA A 121 -4.54 -5.16 -3.08
N ARG A 122 -3.62 -5.97 -2.60
CA ARG A 122 -2.37 -5.53 -1.99
C ARG A 122 -1.21 -6.22 -2.66
N SER A 123 -0.11 -5.51 -2.85
CA SER A 123 1.12 -6.08 -3.38
C SER A 123 2.33 -5.37 -2.78
N PHE A 124 3.49 -5.95 -3.05
CA PHE A 124 4.78 -5.33 -2.75
C PHE A 124 5.38 -4.72 -4.01
N SER A 125 5.98 -3.53 -3.91
CA SER A 125 6.57 -2.82 -5.06
C SER A 125 7.68 -3.60 -5.77
N GLY A 126 8.36 -4.50 -5.06
CA GLY A 126 9.39 -5.40 -5.59
C GLY A 126 8.85 -6.69 -6.23
N ASP A 127 7.57 -7.05 -6.02
CA ASP A 127 6.96 -8.22 -6.69
C ASP A 127 6.25 -7.78 -7.99
N ARG A 128 7.03 -7.53 -9.02
CA ARG A 128 6.51 -7.09 -10.33
C ARG A 128 5.62 -8.15 -11.00
N LYS A 129 5.88 -9.43 -10.76
CA LYS A 129 5.11 -10.54 -11.35
C LYS A 129 3.68 -10.55 -10.81
N GLN A 130 3.50 -10.25 -9.53
CA GLN A 130 2.18 -10.11 -8.92
C GLN A 130 1.55 -8.74 -9.20
N LEU A 131 2.30 -7.66 -9.05
CA LEU A 131 1.78 -6.29 -9.15
C LEU A 131 1.22 -5.98 -10.54
N THR A 132 1.91 -6.40 -11.60
CA THR A 132 1.50 -6.10 -12.99
C THR A 132 0.08 -6.61 -13.32
N PRO A 133 -0.26 -7.90 -13.13
CA PRO A 133 -1.62 -8.38 -13.38
C PRO A 133 -2.67 -7.76 -12.46
N LEU A 134 -2.32 -7.42 -11.21
CA LEU A 134 -3.24 -6.72 -10.30
C LEU A 134 -3.56 -5.30 -10.80
N VAL A 135 -2.58 -4.57 -11.31
CA VAL A 135 -2.80 -3.24 -11.94
C VAL A 135 -3.66 -3.39 -13.19
N GLN A 136 -3.37 -4.37 -14.06
CA GLN A 136 -4.17 -4.62 -15.26
C GLN A 136 -5.63 -4.95 -14.92
N GLY A 137 -5.85 -5.80 -13.91
CA GLY A 137 -7.19 -6.13 -13.41
C GLY A 137 -7.92 -4.91 -12.87
N ALA A 138 -7.24 -4.06 -12.11
CA ALA A 138 -7.80 -2.81 -11.58
C ALA A 138 -8.18 -1.82 -12.68
N LEU A 139 -7.37 -1.70 -13.73
CA LEU A 139 -7.67 -0.83 -14.89
C LEU A 139 -8.86 -1.33 -15.71
N ALA A 140 -9.05 -2.64 -15.79
CA ALA A 140 -10.18 -3.25 -16.49
C ALA A 140 -11.49 -3.23 -15.66
N HIS A 141 -11.37 -3.04 -14.34
CA HIS A 141 -12.51 -3.06 -13.42
C HIS A 141 -13.43 -1.85 -13.60
N LYS A 142 -14.74 -2.04 -13.41
CA LYS A 142 -15.76 -0.99 -13.39
C LYS A 142 -16.21 -0.73 -11.96
N GLY A 143 -15.78 0.39 -11.41
CA GLY A 143 -16.00 0.77 -10.01
C GLY A 143 -14.72 1.17 -9.30
N SER A 144 -14.75 1.25 -7.97
CA SER A 144 -13.57 1.61 -7.18
C SER A 144 -12.61 0.44 -7.06
N ALA A 145 -11.48 0.52 -7.75
CA ALA A 145 -10.37 -0.41 -7.65
C ALA A 145 -9.26 0.20 -6.79
N ILE A 146 -8.89 -0.48 -5.71
CA ILE A 146 -7.87 -0.07 -4.75
C ILE A 146 -6.69 -1.02 -4.81
N LEU A 147 -5.50 -0.46 -4.99
CA LEU A 147 -4.24 -1.17 -4.86
C LEU A 147 -3.42 -0.55 -3.74
N ASP A 148 -3.29 -1.25 -2.64
CA ASP A 148 -2.40 -0.91 -1.52
C ASP A 148 -1.03 -1.53 -1.79
N VAL A 149 -0.09 -0.71 -2.27
CA VAL A 149 1.26 -1.16 -2.66
C VAL A 149 2.23 -0.85 -1.54
N ILE A 150 2.69 -1.89 -0.85
CA ILE A 150 3.76 -1.76 0.15
C ILE A 150 5.02 -1.31 -0.57
N SER A 151 5.46 -0.09 -0.27
CA SER A 151 6.55 0.60 -0.97
C SER A 151 7.45 1.32 0.03
N PRO A 152 8.46 0.65 0.57
CA PRO A 152 9.27 1.17 1.67
C PRO A 152 9.97 2.50 1.38
N CYS A 153 10.07 3.34 2.41
CA CYS A 153 10.83 4.58 2.32
C CYS A 153 12.29 4.35 2.73
N VAL A 154 13.20 4.34 1.75
CA VAL A 154 14.64 4.14 1.97
C VAL A 154 15.31 5.25 2.81
N THR A 155 14.68 6.42 2.92
CA THR A 155 15.31 7.62 3.52
C THR A 155 14.89 7.85 4.96
N PHE A 156 13.65 7.53 5.34
CA PHE A 156 13.07 8.02 6.59
C PHE A 156 12.59 6.96 7.57
N ASN A 157 12.69 5.69 7.25
CA ASN A 157 12.32 4.61 8.17
C ASN A 157 13.52 3.79 8.65
N ASN A 158 14.75 4.36 8.52
CA ASN A 158 16.02 3.73 8.88
C ASN A 158 16.68 4.45 10.07
N HIS A 159 16.15 4.31 11.28
CA HIS A 159 16.73 4.91 12.48
C HIS A 159 16.64 4.01 13.71
N GLU A 160 17.55 4.25 14.68
CA GLU A 160 17.61 3.59 15.97
C GLU A 160 16.28 3.67 16.73
N GLY A 161 15.74 2.51 17.12
CA GLY A 161 14.43 2.41 17.79
C GLY A 161 13.24 2.11 16.86
N SER A 162 13.43 2.06 15.53
CA SER A 162 12.53 1.36 14.63
C SER A 162 12.84 -0.14 14.73
N THR A 163 11.82 -1.00 14.85
CA THR A 163 12.02 -2.45 14.67
C THR A 163 12.60 -2.76 13.29
N LYS A 164 12.67 -1.76 12.45
CA LYS A 164 13.15 -1.71 11.08
C LYS A 164 14.50 -1.01 10.92
N SER A 165 15.27 -0.76 12.02
CA SER A 165 16.59 -0.13 11.93
C SER A 165 17.73 -1.15 11.90
N LEU A 166 18.79 -0.81 11.16
CA LEU A 166 20.02 -1.62 11.06
C LEU A 166 20.61 -1.99 12.44
N LYS A 167 20.42 -1.16 13.45
CA LYS A 167 20.97 -1.34 14.79
C LYS A 167 20.15 -2.30 15.65
N TYR A 168 18.82 -2.29 15.51
CA TYR A 168 17.94 -3.25 16.16
C TYR A 168 18.22 -4.66 15.64
N VAL A 169 18.33 -4.81 14.33
CA VAL A 169 18.65 -6.08 13.67
C VAL A 169 20.01 -6.60 14.10
N LYS A 170 21.05 -5.76 14.16
CA LYS A 170 22.40 -6.17 14.63
C LYS A 170 22.45 -6.61 16.09
N GLY A 171 21.56 -6.12 16.94
CA GLY A 171 21.50 -6.50 18.37
C GLY A 171 20.68 -7.76 18.65
N HIS A 172 19.95 -8.29 17.68
CA HIS A 172 19.04 -9.43 17.83
C HIS A 172 19.33 -10.58 16.86
N LEU A 173 20.45 -10.50 16.13
CA LEU A 173 20.95 -11.60 15.30
C LEU A 173 21.85 -12.50 16.15
N ASP A 174 21.47 -13.77 16.28
CA ASP A 174 22.44 -14.84 16.48
C ASP A 174 23.40 -14.85 15.29
N PRO A 175 24.72 -15.10 15.52
CA PRO A 175 25.72 -14.98 14.46
C PRO A 175 25.65 -16.18 13.51
N ILE A 176 24.68 -16.19 12.62
CA ILE A 176 24.66 -17.05 11.44
C ILE A 176 24.94 -16.16 10.23
N HIS A 177 26.02 -16.48 9.58
CA HIS A 177 26.61 -15.83 8.43
C HIS A 177 25.65 -15.68 7.26
N ASP A 178 25.01 -14.51 7.10
CA ASP A 178 24.71 -13.90 5.79
C ASP A 178 24.18 -12.50 6.05
N LEU A 179 24.99 -11.51 5.69
CA LEU A 179 24.60 -10.09 5.69
C LEU A 179 23.80 -9.83 4.41
N ASP A 180 22.49 -10.05 4.45
CA ASP A 180 21.60 -9.56 3.43
C ASP A 180 21.39 -8.05 3.60
N PHE A 181 22.26 -7.30 2.96
CA PHE A 181 22.15 -5.86 2.84
C PHE A 181 21.81 -5.53 1.37
N VAL A 182 20.64 -4.93 1.14
CA VAL A 182 20.28 -4.39 -0.17
C VAL A 182 20.76 -2.94 -0.22
N PRO A 183 21.73 -2.59 -1.08
CA PRO A 183 22.19 -1.22 -1.23
C PRO A 183 21.04 -0.27 -1.62
N PRO A 184 21.05 1.01 -1.20
CA PRO A 184 19.97 1.97 -1.49
C PRO A 184 19.71 2.23 -2.99
N PHE A 185 20.65 1.86 -3.85
CA PHE A 185 20.54 2.01 -5.30
C PHE A 185 20.09 0.73 -6.02
N GLU A 186 19.93 -0.38 -5.30
CA GLU A 186 19.38 -1.62 -5.85
C GLU A 186 17.87 -1.72 -5.61
N ASN A 187 17.16 -2.28 -6.58
CA ASN A 187 15.74 -2.56 -6.41
C ASN A 187 15.55 -3.80 -5.54
N ILE A 188 14.63 -3.72 -4.58
CA ILE A 188 14.19 -4.88 -3.84
C ILE A 188 13.21 -5.65 -4.73
N GLU A 189 13.54 -6.89 -5.07
CA GLU A 189 12.67 -7.79 -5.83
C GLU A 189 12.19 -8.92 -4.94
N ALA A 190 10.92 -9.33 -5.12
CA ALA A 190 10.33 -10.47 -4.43
C ALA A 190 9.66 -11.39 -5.45
N ASP A 191 10.05 -12.66 -5.44
CA ASP A 191 9.47 -13.70 -6.29
C ASP A 191 9.26 -14.95 -5.43
N TYR A 192 8.02 -15.30 -5.16
CA TYR A 192 7.66 -16.40 -4.28
C TYR A 192 6.31 -17.02 -4.66
N ASP A 193 6.10 -18.27 -4.27
CA ASP A 193 4.94 -19.06 -4.66
C ASP A 193 3.65 -18.62 -3.94
N GLU A 194 2.53 -18.88 -4.59
CA GLU A 194 1.20 -18.66 -4.01
C GLU A 194 0.98 -19.55 -2.78
N GLY A 195 0.33 -18.99 -1.76
CA GLY A 195 0.06 -19.66 -0.49
C GLY A 195 1.29 -19.81 0.42
N THR A 196 2.39 -19.14 0.11
CA THR A 196 3.62 -19.17 0.91
C THR A 196 3.96 -17.81 1.52
N ASP A 197 4.81 -17.86 2.55
CA ASP A 197 5.42 -16.68 3.15
C ASP A 197 6.75 -16.39 2.49
N HIS A 198 7.08 -15.12 2.36
CA HIS A 198 8.37 -14.64 1.87
C HIS A 198 8.86 -13.49 2.72
N GLU A 199 10.05 -13.66 3.30
CA GLU A 199 10.69 -12.59 4.05
C GLU A 199 11.50 -11.69 3.11
N VAL A 200 11.26 -10.40 3.18
CA VAL A 200 11.93 -9.38 2.36
C VAL A 200 12.79 -8.50 3.24
N ALA A 201 14.08 -8.46 2.93
CA ALA A 201 15.01 -7.49 3.52
C ALA A 201 14.82 -6.12 2.85
N MET A 202 14.70 -5.08 3.65
CA MET A 202 14.50 -3.72 3.20
C MET A 202 15.82 -2.95 3.18
N HIS A 203 15.90 -1.84 2.42
CA HIS A 203 17.11 -1.00 2.35
C HIS A 203 17.58 -0.47 3.70
N ASP A 204 16.70 -0.39 4.68
CA ASP A 204 17.02 0.05 6.04
C ASP A 204 17.43 -1.10 6.95
N GLY A 205 17.54 -2.34 6.42
CA GLY A 205 17.86 -3.54 7.16
C GLY A 205 16.68 -4.12 7.94
N SER A 206 15.49 -3.56 7.84
CA SER A 206 14.27 -4.17 8.37
C SER A 206 13.83 -5.33 7.50
N ARG A 207 12.97 -6.19 8.05
CA ARG A 207 12.37 -7.31 7.32
C ARG A 207 10.86 -7.25 7.42
N ILE A 208 10.19 -7.55 6.34
CA ILE A 208 8.75 -7.73 6.30
C ILE A 208 8.44 -9.15 5.81
N ILE A 209 7.35 -9.72 6.32
CA ILE A 209 6.87 -11.02 5.86
C ILE A 209 5.67 -10.77 4.96
N LEU A 210 5.80 -11.12 3.70
CA LEU A 210 4.72 -11.08 2.72
C LEU A 210 4.07 -12.47 2.67
N HIS A 211 2.75 -12.53 2.76
CA HIS A 211 1.97 -13.75 2.54
C HIS A 211 1.20 -13.62 1.23
N LYS A 212 1.54 -14.42 0.23
CA LYS A 212 0.82 -14.43 -1.05
C LYS A 212 -0.41 -15.30 -0.95
N LEU A 213 -1.58 -14.75 -1.28
CA LEU A 213 -2.83 -15.51 -1.31
C LEU A 213 -2.70 -16.73 -2.20
N SER A 214 -3.24 -17.84 -1.73
CA SER A 214 -3.32 -19.10 -2.49
C SER A 214 -4.23 -18.93 -3.70
N LYS A 215 -3.94 -19.64 -4.79
CA LYS A 215 -4.81 -19.73 -5.97
C LYS A 215 -6.21 -20.32 -5.69
N HIS A 216 -6.38 -20.99 -4.55
CA HIS A 216 -7.67 -21.53 -4.10
C HIS A 216 -8.46 -20.53 -3.23
N TYR A 217 -7.89 -19.35 -2.94
CA TYR A 217 -8.58 -18.32 -2.20
C TYR A 217 -9.73 -17.73 -3.03
N ASP A 218 -10.91 -17.62 -2.41
CA ASP A 218 -12.07 -17.00 -3.04
C ASP A 218 -12.16 -15.51 -2.68
N PRO A 219 -11.83 -14.59 -3.61
CA PRO A 219 -11.88 -13.17 -3.37
C PRO A 219 -13.30 -12.58 -3.41
N THR A 220 -14.33 -13.36 -3.75
CA THR A 220 -15.70 -12.82 -3.87
C THR A 220 -16.43 -12.72 -2.53
N SER A 221 -15.92 -13.37 -1.50
CA SER A 221 -16.47 -13.33 -0.14
C SER A 221 -15.88 -12.18 0.67
N LYS A 222 -16.72 -11.18 1.00
CA LYS A 222 -16.32 -10.06 1.86
C LYS A 222 -15.88 -10.53 3.27
N ALA A 223 -16.56 -11.53 3.83
CA ALA A 223 -16.21 -12.07 5.14
C ALA A 223 -14.85 -12.76 5.12
N ASN A 224 -14.58 -13.58 4.10
CA ASN A 224 -13.28 -14.24 3.94
C ASN A 224 -12.15 -13.22 3.77
N ALA A 225 -12.39 -12.15 3.01
CA ALA A 225 -11.41 -11.10 2.78
C ALA A 225 -10.99 -10.40 4.09
N ILE A 226 -11.95 -10.02 4.92
CA ILE A 226 -11.69 -9.40 6.23
C ILE A 226 -11.01 -10.39 7.17
N GLN A 227 -11.46 -11.65 7.21
CA GLN A 227 -10.83 -12.69 8.04
C GLN A 227 -9.38 -12.95 7.62
N ALA A 228 -9.09 -12.99 6.33
CA ALA A 228 -7.74 -13.20 5.82
C ALA A 228 -6.79 -12.05 6.20
N ILE A 229 -7.27 -10.79 6.12
CA ILE A 229 -6.51 -9.62 6.58
C ILE A 229 -6.21 -9.73 8.08
N HIS A 230 -7.22 -9.99 8.91
CA HIS A 230 -7.04 -10.10 10.36
C HIS A 230 -6.12 -11.26 10.74
N GLY A 231 -6.21 -12.40 10.04
CA GLY A 231 -5.31 -13.54 10.24
C GLY A 231 -3.86 -13.17 9.95
N ALA A 232 -3.60 -12.53 8.83
CA ALA A 232 -2.25 -12.08 8.48
C ALA A 232 -1.69 -11.05 9.48
N ILE A 233 -2.50 -10.08 9.89
CA ILE A 233 -2.10 -9.08 10.90
C ILE A 233 -1.75 -9.77 12.24
N ALA A 234 -2.55 -10.73 12.69
CA ALA A 234 -2.31 -11.46 13.93
C ALA A 234 -0.99 -12.25 13.90
N GLU A 235 -0.54 -12.67 12.73
CA GLU A 235 0.73 -13.37 12.50
C GLU A 235 1.88 -12.41 12.15
N GLY A 236 1.66 -11.09 12.15
CA GLY A 236 2.68 -10.09 11.79
C GLY A 236 3.06 -10.09 10.31
N LYS A 237 2.14 -10.51 9.43
CA LYS A 237 2.37 -10.66 7.99
C LYS A 237 1.61 -9.62 7.18
N PHE A 238 2.12 -9.28 5.99
CA PHE A 238 1.41 -8.52 4.97
C PHE A 238 0.76 -9.47 3.95
N LEU A 239 -0.57 -9.54 3.97
CA LEU A 239 -1.33 -10.30 2.98
C LEU A 239 -1.22 -9.64 1.61
N THR A 240 -0.82 -10.37 0.57
CA THR A 240 -0.68 -9.86 -0.81
C THR A 240 -1.48 -10.70 -1.81
N GLY A 241 -1.96 -10.08 -2.86
CA GLY A 241 -2.79 -10.66 -3.91
C GLY A 241 -4.09 -9.90 -4.12
N LEU A 242 -5.01 -10.48 -4.88
CA LEU A 242 -6.38 -9.97 -5.04
C LEU A 242 -7.20 -10.38 -3.80
N ILE A 243 -7.40 -9.44 -2.88
CA ILE A 243 -8.04 -9.71 -1.58
C ILE A 243 -9.56 -9.76 -1.71
N TYR A 244 -10.15 -8.84 -2.47
CA TYR A 244 -11.60 -8.77 -2.64
C TYR A 244 -11.99 -8.33 -4.04
N TYR A 245 -13.02 -8.98 -4.59
CA TYR A 245 -13.59 -8.66 -5.89
C TYR A 245 -15.11 -8.85 -5.91
N ASN A 246 -15.85 -7.83 -6.28
CA ASN A 246 -17.29 -7.89 -6.47
C ASN A 246 -17.67 -7.47 -7.89
N PRO A 247 -17.96 -8.41 -8.81
CA PRO A 247 -18.30 -8.10 -10.18
C PRO A 247 -19.74 -7.55 -10.35
N ASN A 248 -20.59 -7.70 -9.34
CA ASN A 248 -22.03 -7.46 -9.45
C ASN A 248 -22.48 -6.07 -8.99
N ARG A 249 -21.60 -5.31 -8.33
CA ARG A 249 -21.93 -3.94 -7.90
C ARG A 249 -21.63 -2.96 -9.03
N LYS A 250 -22.69 -2.49 -9.66
CA LYS A 250 -22.65 -1.40 -10.66
C LYS A 250 -22.71 -0.03 -9.99
#